data_eb523ec0c82746f292d2188e35d19c35
#
_entry.id   eb523ec0c82746f292d2188e35d19c35
#
_cell.length_a   1.000
_cell.length_b   1.000
_cell.length_c   1.000
_cell.angle_alpha   90.00
_cell.angle_beta   90.00
_cell.angle_gamma   90.00
#
_symmetry.space_group_name_H-M   'P 1'
#
loop_
_entity.id
_entity.type
_entity.pdbx_description
1 polymer ?
#
loop_
_entity_poly.entity_id
_entity_poly.type
_entity_poly.pdbx_seq_one_letter_code
_entity_poly.pdbx_strand_id
1 'polypeptide(L)'
;GTTVDQNGCANSQKDTDGDGHNDSMDAFPYDSSQWTDADGDGYGDNMSGNNGDAFPSDSSQWSDIDGDGYGDNAGLNNSDAFPNDPTQWYDADGDGYGDNPTGRQADAFPNDSTQWKDDDGDGLGDNLSGNNPDPYLFDFDNDGYNDSIDPLPKLASPGDLDNDGTPDVDDLFPEDFREWADF
;
A
#
# COMPACT_ATOMS: atom_id res chain seq x y z
N GLY A 1 -26.51 -38.05 35.88
CA GLY A 1 -27.83 -37.40 35.74
C GLY A 1 -27.61 -36.03 35.17
N THR A 2 -28.29 -35.68 34.08
CA THR A 2 -28.30 -34.35 33.50
C THR A 2 -29.02 -33.41 34.48
N THR A 3 -28.35 -32.32 34.92
CA THR A 3 -29.00 -31.25 35.66
C THR A 3 -29.88 -30.45 34.69
N VAL A 4 -31.16 -30.30 35.04
CA VAL A 4 -32.08 -29.46 34.27
C VAL A 4 -32.34 -28.15 35.03
N ASP A 5 -32.66 -27.08 34.32
CA ASP A 5 -33.04 -25.80 34.87
C ASP A 5 -34.49 -25.84 35.43
N GLN A 6 -35.00 -24.73 35.95
CA GLN A 6 -36.38 -24.60 36.49
C GLN A 6 -37.48 -24.86 35.45
N ASN A 7 -37.15 -24.81 34.14
CA ASN A 7 -38.07 -25.06 33.03
C ASN A 7 -37.96 -26.52 32.51
N GLY A 8 -37.07 -27.33 33.09
CA GLY A 8 -36.89 -28.73 32.71
C GLY A 8 -35.93 -28.94 31.52
N CYS A 9 -35.26 -27.90 31.06
CA CYS A 9 -34.28 -27.95 29.99
C CYS A 9 -32.90 -28.42 30.54
N ALA A 10 -32.26 -29.37 29.89
CA ALA A 10 -30.87 -29.70 30.20
C ALA A 10 -29.97 -28.52 29.77
N ASN A 11 -28.86 -28.29 30.50
CA ASN A 11 -27.90 -27.23 30.12
C ASN A 11 -27.41 -27.36 28.66
N SER A 12 -27.38 -28.55 28.11
CA SER A 12 -27.06 -28.83 26.70
C SER A 12 -28.16 -28.47 25.70
N GLN A 13 -29.32 -28.00 26.18
CA GLN A 13 -30.46 -27.60 25.36
C GLN A 13 -30.81 -26.11 25.54
N LYS A 14 -30.05 -25.41 26.40
CA LYS A 14 -30.24 -24.01 26.63
C LYS A 14 -29.71 -23.22 25.44
N ASP A 15 -30.54 -22.37 24.89
CA ASP A 15 -30.25 -21.43 23.81
C ASP A 15 -30.75 -20.07 24.34
N THR A 16 -29.84 -19.21 24.75
CA THR A 16 -30.17 -18.02 25.54
C THR A 16 -30.64 -16.87 24.67
N ASP A 17 -30.10 -16.73 23.48
CA ASP A 17 -30.43 -15.64 22.55
C ASP A 17 -31.41 -16.05 21.44
N GLY A 18 -31.64 -17.38 21.30
CA GLY A 18 -32.65 -17.92 20.41
C GLY A 18 -32.25 -18.00 18.93
N ASP A 19 -30.99 -18.10 18.66
CA ASP A 19 -30.44 -18.18 17.29
C ASP A 19 -30.44 -19.60 16.71
N GLY A 20 -30.69 -20.61 17.56
CA GLY A 20 -30.71 -22.03 17.19
C GLY A 20 -29.44 -22.78 17.54
N HIS A 21 -28.44 -22.13 18.13
CA HIS A 21 -27.23 -22.72 18.66
C HIS A 21 -27.34 -22.83 20.19
N ASN A 22 -26.89 -23.96 20.75
CA ASN A 22 -26.97 -24.14 22.22
C ASN A 22 -25.83 -23.35 22.88
N ASP A 23 -26.07 -22.74 24.05
CA ASP A 23 -25.06 -22.02 24.83
C ASP A 23 -23.75 -22.81 25.06
N SER A 24 -23.80 -24.14 25.00
CA SER A 24 -22.62 -24.98 25.21
C SER A 24 -21.77 -25.19 23.96
N MET A 25 -22.28 -24.81 22.81
CA MET A 25 -21.63 -24.95 21.50
C MET A 25 -21.56 -23.59 20.78
N ASP A 26 -22.10 -22.57 21.39
CA ASP A 26 -22.15 -21.21 20.93
C ASP A 26 -21.02 -20.40 21.56
N ALA A 27 -20.18 -19.79 20.75
CA ALA A 27 -19.12 -18.91 21.21
C ALA A 27 -19.69 -17.57 21.76
N PHE A 28 -20.91 -17.20 21.34
CA PHE A 28 -21.56 -15.94 21.72
C PHE A 28 -22.99 -16.12 22.26
N PRO A 29 -23.20 -16.83 23.39
CA PRO A 29 -24.53 -17.25 23.88
C PRO A 29 -25.53 -16.13 24.22
N TYR A 30 -25.20 -14.89 23.97
CA TYR A 30 -26.03 -13.70 24.22
C TYR A 30 -26.15 -12.82 23.00
N ASP A 31 -25.62 -13.25 21.83
CA ASP A 31 -25.65 -12.50 20.58
C ASP A 31 -26.16 -13.36 19.43
N SER A 32 -27.45 -13.31 19.18
CA SER A 32 -28.11 -14.09 18.13
C SER A 32 -27.66 -13.81 16.70
N SER A 33 -26.69 -12.93 16.50
CA SER A 33 -26.06 -12.67 15.20
C SER A 33 -24.73 -13.36 15.03
N GLN A 34 -24.20 -14.01 16.11
CA GLN A 34 -22.90 -14.70 16.12
C GLN A 34 -23.00 -16.03 16.87
N TRP A 35 -22.33 -17.08 16.39
CA TRP A 35 -22.31 -18.41 17.04
C TRP A 35 -20.97 -19.14 16.93
N THR A 36 -20.04 -18.69 16.08
CA THR A 36 -18.70 -19.25 15.93
C THR A 36 -17.62 -18.18 16.07
N ASP A 37 -16.50 -18.60 16.62
CA ASP A 37 -15.26 -17.83 16.78
C ASP A 37 -14.13 -18.83 16.54
N ALA A 38 -13.65 -18.89 15.30
CA ALA A 38 -12.79 -19.98 14.85
C ALA A 38 -11.35 -19.86 15.34
N ASP A 39 -10.87 -18.64 15.54
CA ASP A 39 -9.50 -18.37 15.98
C ASP A 39 -9.41 -17.92 17.45
N GLY A 40 -10.57 -17.61 18.07
CA GLY A 40 -10.66 -17.37 19.51
C GLY A 40 -10.29 -15.96 19.95
N ASP A 41 -10.45 -14.98 19.08
CA ASP A 41 -10.10 -13.59 19.37
C ASP A 41 -11.24 -12.77 20.03
N GLY A 42 -12.46 -13.32 20.00
CA GLY A 42 -13.66 -12.71 20.61
C GLY A 42 -14.53 -11.93 19.61
N TYR A 43 -14.21 -11.96 18.34
CA TYR A 43 -15.04 -11.50 17.24
C TYR A 43 -15.69 -12.71 16.54
N GLY A 44 -16.87 -12.53 16.01
CA GLY A 44 -17.64 -13.65 15.46
C GLY A 44 -17.46 -13.83 13.97
N ASP A 45 -17.37 -15.09 13.53
CA ASP A 45 -17.12 -15.46 12.12
C ASP A 45 -18.20 -14.94 11.15
N ASN A 46 -19.38 -14.57 11.66
CA ASN A 46 -20.40 -13.94 10.83
C ASN A 46 -20.10 -12.44 10.62
N MET A 47 -19.44 -12.11 9.52
CA MET A 47 -19.10 -10.73 9.17
C MET A 47 -20.28 -9.76 9.15
N SER A 48 -21.52 -10.26 8.97
CA SER A 48 -22.74 -9.44 8.97
C SER A 48 -23.41 -9.30 10.34
N GLY A 49 -22.91 -10.01 11.35
CA GLY A 49 -23.37 -9.94 12.75
C GLY A 49 -22.75 -8.77 13.50
N ASN A 50 -23.11 -8.66 14.79
CA ASN A 50 -22.45 -7.71 15.68
C ASN A 50 -20.98 -8.13 15.87
N ASN A 51 -20.07 -7.17 15.85
CA ASN A 51 -18.63 -7.45 15.95
C ASN A 51 -18.19 -8.60 15.03
N GLY A 52 -18.62 -8.55 13.77
CA GLY A 52 -18.21 -9.53 12.77
C GLY A 52 -16.72 -9.43 12.48
N ASP A 53 -16.10 -10.61 12.36
CA ASP A 53 -14.69 -10.76 12.07
C ASP A 53 -14.43 -10.77 10.56
N ALA A 54 -13.56 -9.90 10.09
CA ALA A 54 -13.10 -9.87 8.70
C ALA A 54 -12.04 -10.97 8.43
N PHE A 55 -11.39 -11.51 9.48
CA PHE A 55 -10.29 -12.47 9.39
C PHE A 55 -10.47 -13.71 10.28
N PRO A 56 -11.52 -14.54 10.09
CA PRO A 56 -11.91 -15.64 11.01
C PRO A 56 -10.84 -16.74 11.22
N SER A 57 -9.64 -16.55 10.78
CA SER A 57 -8.52 -17.50 10.92
C SER A 57 -7.25 -16.83 11.44
N ASP A 58 -7.30 -15.53 11.75
CA ASP A 58 -6.16 -14.76 12.23
C ASP A 58 -6.53 -13.95 13.47
N SER A 59 -6.38 -14.56 14.64
CA SER A 59 -6.69 -13.95 15.94
C SER A 59 -5.94 -12.66 16.28
N SER A 60 -5.14 -12.15 15.36
CA SER A 60 -4.49 -10.85 15.48
C SER A 60 -5.21 -9.74 14.71
N GLN A 61 -6.16 -10.10 13.83
CA GLN A 61 -6.90 -9.17 12.98
C GLN A 61 -8.39 -9.50 13.02
N TRP A 62 -9.25 -8.49 13.06
CA TRP A 62 -10.72 -8.64 13.05
C TRP A 62 -11.44 -7.56 12.23
N SER A 63 -10.75 -6.49 11.84
CA SER A 63 -11.30 -5.36 11.09
C SER A 63 -10.53 -5.15 9.80
N ASP A 64 -11.26 -4.83 8.73
CA ASP A 64 -10.78 -4.45 7.41
C ASP A 64 -11.72 -3.36 6.90
N ILE A 65 -11.37 -2.09 7.15
CA ILE A 65 -12.26 -0.95 6.92
C ILE A 65 -12.43 -0.66 5.44
N ASP A 66 -11.37 -0.80 4.67
CA ASP A 66 -11.40 -0.45 3.24
C ASP A 66 -11.60 -1.67 2.32
N GLY A 67 -11.48 -2.89 2.87
CA GLY A 67 -11.82 -4.13 2.17
C GLY A 67 -10.72 -4.64 1.25
N ASP A 68 -9.48 -4.33 1.51
CA ASP A 68 -8.34 -4.75 0.68
C ASP A 68 -7.76 -6.12 1.07
N GLY A 69 -8.15 -6.65 2.23
CA GLY A 69 -7.72 -7.95 2.74
C GLY A 69 -6.54 -7.88 3.70
N TYR A 70 -6.13 -6.69 4.12
CA TYR A 70 -5.18 -6.46 5.21
C TYR A 70 -5.91 -5.90 6.43
N GLY A 71 -5.42 -6.22 7.62
CA GLY A 71 -6.14 -5.92 8.85
C GLY A 71 -5.73 -4.60 9.49
N ASP A 72 -6.71 -3.89 10.06
CA ASP A 72 -6.51 -2.56 10.65
C ASP A 72 -5.68 -2.56 11.95
N ASN A 73 -5.39 -3.74 12.54
CA ASN A 73 -4.60 -3.82 13.76
C ASN A 73 -3.11 -3.62 13.48
N ALA A 74 -2.64 -2.42 13.71
CA ALA A 74 -1.26 -2.05 13.43
C ALA A 74 -0.24 -2.88 14.24
N GLY A 75 0.87 -3.26 13.59
CA GLY A 75 1.99 -3.94 14.20
C GLY A 75 1.81 -5.44 14.44
N LEU A 76 0.75 -6.03 13.92
CA LEU A 76 0.46 -7.47 13.96
C LEU A 76 0.63 -8.08 12.55
N ASN A 77 0.40 -9.39 12.43
CA ASN A 77 0.48 -10.06 11.13
C ASN A 77 -0.56 -9.46 10.16
N ASN A 78 -0.19 -9.32 8.91
CA ASN A 78 -1.03 -8.75 7.86
C ASN A 78 -1.64 -7.39 8.22
N SER A 79 -0.92 -6.58 9.02
CA SER A 79 -1.41 -5.25 9.35
C SER A 79 -1.35 -4.33 8.14
N ASP A 80 -2.42 -3.55 7.99
CA ASP A 80 -2.52 -2.49 7.00
C ASP A 80 -1.88 -1.19 7.53
N ALA A 81 -1.00 -0.61 6.74
CA ALA A 81 -0.41 0.70 7.02
C ALA A 81 -1.36 1.85 6.61
N PHE A 82 -2.35 1.57 5.74
CA PHE A 82 -3.26 2.55 5.15
C PHE A 82 -4.75 2.16 5.27
N PRO A 83 -5.33 2.00 6.48
CA PRO A 83 -6.66 1.42 6.73
C PRO A 83 -7.86 2.13 6.08
N ASN A 84 -7.66 3.05 5.19
CA ASN A 84 -8.69 3.78 4.47
C ASN A 84 -8.35 3.93 2.98
N ASP A 85 -7.34 3.21 2.49
CA ASP A 85 -6.94 3.24 1.08
C ASP A 85 -6.73 1.83 0.53
N PRO A 86 -7.76 1.21 -0.07
CA PRO A 86 -7.73 -0.16 -0.57
C PRO A 86 -6.75 -0.39 -1.73
N THR A 87 -5.90 0.57 -2.01
CA THR A 87 -4.86 0.46 -3.03
C THR A 87 -3.46 0.42 -2.42
N GLN A 88 -3.33 0.60 -1.11
CA GLN A 88 -2.08 0.60 -0.37
C GLN A 88 -2.26 -0.13 0.97
N TRP A 89 -1.34 -0.98 1.34
CA TRP A 89 -1.37 -1.76 2.60
C TRP A 89 -0.02 -1.88 3.29
N TYR A 90 1.07 -1.50 2.62
CA TYR A 90 2.41 -1.64 3.14
C TYR A 90 3.21 -0.35 2.97
N ASP A 91 4.00 -0.01 3.98
CA ASP A 91 4.90 1.14 4.05
C ASP A 91 6.18 0.65 4.76
N ALA A 92 7.21 0.33 3.98
CA ALA A 92 8.39 -0.34 4.49
C ALA A 92 9.31 0.56 5.30
N ASP A 93 9.38 1.84 4.93
CA ASP A 93 10.28 2.79 5.57
C ASP A 93 9.57 3.78 6.49
N GLY A 94 8.24 3.80 6.48
CA GLY A 94 7.42 4.54 7.43
C GLY A 94 7.27 6.02 7.12
N ASP A 95 7.35 6.41 5.87
CA ASP A 95 7.25 7.81 5.45
C ASP A 95 5.81 8.27 5.15
N GLY A 96 4.87 7.32 5.07
CA GLY A 96 3.45 7.57 4.84
C GLY A 96 3.03 7.49 3.36
N TYR A 97 3.91 7.03 2.49
CA TYR A 97 3.59 6.64 1.11
C TYR A 97 3.62 5.12 0.97
N GLY A 98 2.78 4.58 0.12
CA GLY A 98 2.59 3.13 0.07
C GLY A 98 3.43 2.45 -1.01
N ASP A 99 3.93 1.26 -0.67
CA ASP A 99 4.86 0.49 -1.51
C ASP A 99 4.21 -0.12 -2.76
N ASN A 100 2.87 -0.10 -2.89
CA ASN A 100 2.23 -0.58 -4.11
C ASN A 100 2.38 0.44 -5.24
N PRO A 101 3.19 0.15 -6.27
CA PRO A 101 3.51 1.13 -7.33
C PRO A 101 2.31 1.48 -8.22
N THR A 102 1.20 0.76 -8.08
CA THR A 102 -0.05 1.01 -8.82
C THR A 102 -1.14 1.62 -7.94
N GLY A 103 -0.87 1.77 -6.64
CA GLY A 103 -1.76 2.36 -5.67
C GLY A 103 -1.77 3.90 -5.73
N ARG A 104 -2.62 4.48 -4.90
CA ARG A 104 -2.63 5.94 -4.72
C ARG A 104 -1.38 6.37 -3.94
N GLN A 105 -0.80 7.50 -4.32
CA GLN A 105 0.39 8.02 -3.65
C GLN A 105 1.47 6.94 -3.49
N ALA A 106 1.72 6.19 -4.57
CA ALA A 106 2.74 5.17 -4.59
C ALA A 106 4.11 5.77 -4.28
N ASP A 107 4.87 5.05 -3.46
CA ASP A 107 6.24 5.39 -3.16
C ASP A 107 7.17 4.92 -4.28
N ALA A 108 7.97 5.84 -4.82
CA ALA A 108 9.02 5.52 -5.79
C ALA A 108 10.28 4.95 -5.11
N PHE A 109 10.44 5.17 -3.79
CA PHE A 109 11.63 4.79 -3.02
C PHE A 109 11.30 4.01 -1.73
N PRO A 110 10.67 2.82 -1.79
CA PRO A 110 10.10 2.09 -0.64
C PRO A 110 11.08 1.70 0.48
N ASN A 111 12.29 2.14 0.46
CA ASN A 111 13.32 1.88 1.49
C ASN A 111 14.08 3.15 1.88
N ASP A 112 13.60 4.32 1.48
CA ASP A 112 14.21 5.60 1.80
C ASP A 112 13.17 6.63 2.26
N SER A 113 12.85 6.65 3.53
CA SER A 113 11.86 7.54 4.16
C SER A 113 12.14 9.04 4.00
N THR A 114 13.12 9.41 3.23
CA THR A 114 13.40 10.80 2.86
C THR A 114 13.01 11.13 1.42
N GLN A 115 12.61 10.12 0.65
CA GLN A 115 12.19 10.24 -0.75
C GLN A 115 10.95 9.38 -1.01
N TRP A 116 9.99 9.87 -1.77
CA TRP A 116 8.75 9.15 -2.13
C TRP A 116 8.30 9.41 -3.56
N LYS A 117 8.94 10.31 -4.27
CA LYS A 117 8.54 10.74 -5.61
C LYS A 117 9.74 10.87 -6.53
N ASP A 118 9.54 10.50 -7.79
CA ASP A 118 10.49 10.56 -8.89
C ASP A 118 9.70 10.90 -10.15
N ASP A 119 9.68 12.19 -10.53
CA ASP A 119 8.79 12.70 -11.57
C ASP A 119 9.25 12.33 -12.98
N ASP A 120 10.54 12.19 -13.23
CA ASP A 120 11.07 11.84 -14.55
C ASP A 120 11.53 10.38 -14.64
N GLY A 121 11.70 9.69 -13.51
CA GLY A 121 12.02 8.27 -13.46
C GLY A 121 13.52 7.96 -13.61
N ASP A 122 14.39 8.89 -13.23
CA ASP A 122 15.84 8.73 -13.32
C ASP A 122 16.44 7.97 -12.14
N GLY A 123 15.67 7.78 -11.06
CA GLY A 123 16.06 7.12 -9.83
C GLY A 123 16.65 8.05 -8.76
N LEU A 124 16.58 9.35 -8.97
CA LEU A 124 16.83 10.37 -7.95
C LEU A 124 15.50 10.88 -7.40
N GLY A 125 15.47 11.29 -6.14
CA GLY A 125 14.22 11.67 -5.51
C GLY A 125 13.93 13.15 -5.55
N ASP A 126 12.67 13.53 -5.79
CA ASP A 126 12.20 14.92 -5.91
C ASP A 126 12.38 15.76 -4.64
N ASN A 127 12.55 15.14 -3.47
CA ASN A 127 12.77 15.87 -2.23
C ASN A 127 14.21 16.34 -2.11
N LEU A 128 14.44 17.62 -2.38
CA LEU A 128 15.77 18.25 -2.32
C LEU A 128 16.47 18.17 -0.94
N SER A 129 15.74 17.81 0.11
CA SER A 129 16.28 17.62 1.48
C SER A 129 16.50 16.16 1.83
N GLY A 130 16.12 15.23 0.97
CA GLY A 130 16.27 13.78 1.13
C GLY A 130 17.65 13.27 0.71
N ASN A 131 17.79 11.94 0.74
CA ASN A 131 18.96 11.29 0.20
C ASN A 131 18.93 11.32 -1.34
N ASN A 132 20.10 11.43 -1.96
CA ASN A 132 20.25 11.47 -3.42
C ASN A 132 19.17 12.35 -4.11
N PRO A 133 19.08 13.63 -3.74
CA PRO A 133 18.04 14.48 -4.30
C PRO A 133 18.30 14.75 -5.78
N ASP A 134 17.22 14.78 -6.55
CA ASP A 134 17.24 15.24 -7.92
C ASP A 134 17.27 16.78 -7.99
N PRO A 135 18.30 17.40 -8.54
CA PRO A 135 18.35 18.83 -8.75
C PRO A 135 17.56 19.29 -9.98
N TYR A 136 17.12 18.37 -10.85
CA TYR A 136 16.54 18.65 -12.17
C TYR A 136 15.28 17.82 -12.46
N LEU A 137 14.24 17.97 -11.69
CA LEU A 137 12.99 17.19 -11.59
C LEU A 137 12.31 16.73 -12.88
N PHE A 138 12.73 17.14 -14.03
CA PHE A 138 12.15 16.82 -15.35
C PHE A 138 13.24 16.70 -16.41
N ASP A 139 14.40 16.21 -16.03
CA ASP A 139 15.59 16.06 -16.84
C ASP A 139 16.22 14.69 -16.50
N PHE A 140 15.66 13.64 -17.11
CA PHE A 140 15.96 12.24 -16.80
C PHE A 140 17.46 11.87 -16.83
N ASP A 141 18.25 12.51 -17.69
CA ASP A 141 19.67 12.20 -17.83
C ASP A 141 20.59 13.25 -17.18
N ASN A 142 19.99 14.30 -16.58
CA ASN A 142 20.65 15.32 -15.79
C ASN A 142 21.72 16.11 -16.57
N ASP A 143 21.53 16.31 -17.86
CA ASP A 143 22.45 17.06 -18.71
C ASP A 143 22.24 18.59 -18.70
N GLY A 144 21.12 19.03 -18.11
CA GLY A 144 20.74 20.44 -17.94
C GLY A 144 19.64 20.88 -18.90
N TYR A 145 19.13 19.98 -19.73
CA TYR A 145 17.96 20.22 -20.58
C TYR A 145 16.76 19.41 -20.08
N ASN A 146 15.63 20.07 -19.94
CA ASN A 146 14.40 19.39 -19.52
C ASN A 146 13.91 18.45 -20.64
N ASP A 147 13.42 17.23 -20.29
CA ASP A 147 12.93 16.19 -21.20
C ASP A 147 11.98 16.69 -22.30
N SER A 148 11.21 17.72 -22.00
CA SER A 148 10.22 18.27 -22.95
C SER A 148 10.83 19.04 -24.12
N ILE A 149 12.08 19.44 -23.99
CA ILE A 149 12.84 20.22 -24.99
C ILE A 149 14.11 19.50 -25.43
N ASP A 150 14.48 18.43 -24.73
CA ASP A 150 15.62 17.61 -25.04
C ASP A 150 15.30 16.63 -26.19
N PRO A 151 16.08 16.63 -27.29
CA PRO A 151 15.96 15.63 -28.36
C PRO A 151 16.33 14.20 -27.92
N LEU A 152 17.14 14.06 -26.86
CA LEU A 152 17.67 12.77 -26.36
C LEU A 152 17.40 12.59 -24.86
N PRO A 153 16.16 12.65 -24.36
CA PRO A 153 15.78 12.78 -22.93
C PRO A 153 16.26 11.65 -22.00
N LYS A 154 17.10 10.75 -22.45
CA LYS A 154 17.63 9.61 -21.68
C LYS A 154 19.11 9.34 -21.97
N LEU A 155 19.75 10.26 -22.58
CA LEU A 155 21.16 10.14 -22.97
C LEU A 155 21.86 11.48 -22.78
N ALA A 156 22.39 11.71 -21.59
CA ALA A 156 23.17 12.89 -21.27
C ALA A 156 24.23 13.20 -22.33
N SER A 157 24.19 14.37 -22.86
CA SER A 157 25.09 14.85 -23.91
C SER A 157 25.98 16.01 -23.40
N PRO A 158 26.84 15.78 -22.37
CA PRO A 158 27.69 16.82 -21.82
C PRO A 158 28.68 17.32 -22.88
N GLY A 159 28.60 18.60 -23.22
CA GLY A 159 29.36 19.21 -24.30
C GLY A 159 28.71 19.09 -25.67
N ASP A 160 27.39 18.99 -25.69
CA ASP A 160 26.50 19.16 -26.82
C ASP A 160 25.69 20.44 -26.57
N LEU A 161 26.19 21.57 -27.07
CA LEU A 161 25.72 22.93 -26.71
C LEU A 161 24.32 23.23 -27.22
N ASP A 162 23.90 22.60 -28.32
CA ASP A 162 22.58 22.79 -28.90
C ASP A 162 21.67 21.58 -28.72
N ASN A 163 22.19 20.50 -28.05
CA ASN A 163 21.47 19.28 -27.68
C ASN A 163 20.80 18.58 -28.88
N ASP A 164 21.52 18.48 -30.00
CA ASP A 164 21.07 17.76 -31.19
C ASP A 164 21.43 16.26 -31.17
N GLY A 165 22.21 15.84 -30.17
CA GLY A 165 22.72 14.48 -30.02
C GLY A 165 24.11 14.25 -30.62
N THR A 166 24.75 15.30 -31.09
CA THR A 166 26.14 15.28 -31.58
C THR A 166 27.03 16.12 -30.67
N PRO A 167 28.03 15.53 -29.98
CA PRO A 167 28.92 16.32 -29.12
C PRO A 167 29.59 17.45 -29.87
N ASP A 168 29.79 18.63 -29.26
CA ASP A 168 30.43 19.80 -29.81
C ASP A 168 31.76 19.52 -30.54
N VAL A 169 32.48 18.50 -30.08
CA VAL A 169 33.77 18.10 -30.66
C VAL A 169 33.65 17.43 -32.03
N ASP A 170 32.52 16.82 -32.29
CA ASP A 170 32.19 16.07 -33.51
C ASP A 170 31.13 16.80 -34.34
N ASP A 171 30.58 17.91 -33.80
CA ASP A 171 29.61 18.74 -34.44
C ASP A 171 30.26 19.94 -35.16
N LEU A 172 29.88 20.14 -36.43
CA LEU A 172 30.36 21.22 -37.23
C LEU A 172 29.64 22.56 -36.94
N PHE A 173 28.48 22.47 -36.32
CA PHE A 173 27.59 23.60 -36.00
C PHE A 173 27.10 23.55 -34.54
N PRO A 174 27.99 23.59 -33.54
CA PRO A 174 27.67 23.35 -32.12
C PRO A 174 26.67 24.33 -31.46
N GLU A 175 26.06 25.22 -32.18
CA GLU A 175 25.02 26.17 -31.73
C GLU A 175 23.75 26.07 -32.58
N ASP A 176 23.64 25.12 -33.55
CA ASP A 176 22.47 24.97 -34.43
C ASP A 176 21.92 23.53 -34.43
N PHE A 177 21.04 23.23 -33.52
CA PHE A 177 20.42 21.92 -33.30
C PHE A 177 19.80 21.25 -34.57
N ARG A 178 19.83 21.90 -35.71
CA ARG A 178 19.27 21.39 -36.97
C ARG A 178 20.31 20.82 -37.90
N GLU A 179 21.58 21.12 -37.67
CA GLU A 179 22.68 20.78 -38.58
C GLU A 179 23.87 20.21 -37.79
N TRP A 180 24.13 18.92 -37.90
CA TRP A 180 25.25 18.21 -37.26
C TRP A 180 26.42 17.86 -38.21
N ALA A 181 26.22 17.98 -39.52
CA ALA A 181 27.22 17.64 -40.52
C ALA A 181 27.17 18.52 -41.75
N ASP A 182 28.31 18.78 -42.32
CA ASP A 182 28.47 19.38 -43.64
C ASP A 182 28.32 18.31 -44.73
N PHE A 183 27.40 18.49 -45.67
CA PHE A 183 27.14 17.55 -46.79
C PHE A 183 27.98 17.85 -48.00
#